data_250dfb89b9514e157293c5f564fea8fe
#
_entry.id   250dfb89b9514e157293c5f564fea8fe
#
_cell.length_a   1.000
_cell.length_b   1.000
_cell.length_c   1.000
_cell.angle_alpha   90.00
_cell.angle_beta   90.00
_cell.angle_gamma   90.00
#
_symmetry.space_group_name_H-M   'P 1'
#
loop_
_entity.id
_entity.type
_entity.pdbx_description
1 polymer ?
#
loop_
_entity_poly.entity_id
_entity_poly.type
_entity_poly.pdbx_seq_one_letter_code
_entity_poly.pdbx_strand_id
1 'polypeptide(L)'
;SVTSGWISALNRNISTDDGTSSSLIQTDAAINPGNSGGALLNMQGEVIGINSAKYADSAVEGMGYAIPISKAQPILEELMNRQTRDKVESENAAYLGVVTADLSTEAIQMYDMPEGAFVIRVEKNSAAGKAGIQKGDIIVSFDGQTVSGKDDLESKLAYYASGETVDVVVSRADNGEYVQKTISVTLGSKN
;
A
#
# COMPACT_ATOMS: atom_id res chain seq x y z
N SER A 1 16.71 -21.28 10.59
CA SER A 1 16.94 -21.57 12.02
C SER A 1 15.64 -21.44 12.80
N VAL A 2 15.51 -22.20 13.88
CA VAL A 2 14.39 -22.07 14.82
C VAL A 2 14.96 -21.52 16.12
N THR A 3 14.34 -20.49 16.65
CA THR A 3 14.69 -19.87 17.94
C THR A 3 13.44 -19.83 18.80
N SER A 4 13.60 -19.75 20.11
CA SER A 4 12.49 -19.66 21.06
C SER A 4 12.77 -18.60 22.12
N GLY A 5 11.71 -18.04 22.68
CA GLY A 5 11.79 -17.01 23.70
C GLY A 5 10.40 -16.60 24.17
N TRP A 6 10.32 -15.46 24.85
CA TRP A 6 9.10 -14.89 25.40
C TRP A 6 8.75 -13.60 24.69
N ILE A 7 7.46 -13.25 24.69
CA ILE A 7 7.02 -11.92 24.27
C ILE A 7 7.31 -10.94 25.40
N SER A 8 8.21 -10.00 25.16
CA SER A 8 8.65 -9.01 26.14
C SER A 8 7.80 -7.75 26.15
N ALA A 9 7.20 -7.37 25.00
CA ALA A 9 6.25 -6.26 24.89
C ALA A 9 5.36 -6.39 23.68
N LEU A 10 4.16 -5.80 23.77
CA LEU A 10 3.23 -5.60 22.67
C LEU A 10 3.16 -4.10 22.32
N ASN A 11 2.86 -3.80 21.05
CA ASN A 11 2.69 -2.42 20.57
C ASN A 11 3.91 -1.52 20.84
N ARG A 12 5.11 -2.06 20.72
CA ARG A 12 6.33 -1.28 20.85
C ARG A 12 6.51 -0.38 19.64
N ASN A 13 6.36 0.93 19.85
CA ASN A 13 6.58 1.90 18.78
C ASN A 13 8.09 2.09 18.59
N ILE A 14 8.56 1.80 17.38
CA ILE A 14 9.94 2.00 16.94
C ILE A 14 9.91 2.92 15.74
N SER A 15 10.64 4.02 15.84
CA SER A 15 10.87 4.93 14.74
C SER A 15 12.10 4.46 13.96
N THR A 16 11.97 4.37 12.66
CA THR A 16 13.09 4.10 11.75
C THR A 16 13.71 5.41 11.27
N ASP A 17 14.92 5.35 10.72
CA ASP A 17 15.67 6.52 10.23
C ASP A 17 14.93 7.27 9.11
N ASP A 18 13.99 6.62 8.44
CA ASP A 18 13.10 7.21 7.43
C ASP A 18 11.88 7.96 8.03
N GLY A 19 11.81 8.07 9.37
CA GLY A 19 10.75 8.76 10.08
C GLY A 19 9.45 7.97 10.23
N THR A 20 9.39 6.72 9.73
CA THR A 20 8.22 5.86 9.92
C THR A 20 8.21 5.28 11.33
N SER A 21 7.06 5.27 11.99
CA SER A 21 6.85 4.62 13.28
C SER A 21 6.03 3.36 13.11
N SER A 22 6.57 2.24 13.58
CA SER A 22 5.88 0.94 13.52
C SER A 22 5.63 0.40 14.93
N SER A 23 4.39 0.00 15.19
CA SER A 23 4.01 -0.72 16.41
C SER A 23 4.31 -2.21 16.22
N LEU A 24 5.24 -2.76 16.98
CA LEU A 24 5.79 -4.11 16.82
C LEU A 24 5.58 -4.96 18.08
N ILE A 25 5.69 -6.28 17.91
CA ILE A 25 5.86 -7.24 19.01
C ILE A 25 7.35 -7.31 19.33
N GLN A 26 7.72 -7.18 20.60
CA GLN A 26 9.09 -7.38 21.08
C GLN A 26 9.22 -8.77 21.69
N THR A 27 10.30 -9.46 21.40
CA THR A 27 10.65 -10.79 21.92
C THR A 27 12.13 -10.88 22.27
N ASP A 28 12.47 -11.74 23.21
CA ASP A 28 13.86 -12.12 23.52
C ASP A 28 14.35 -13.31 22.66
N ALA A 29 13.45 -13.92 21.86
CA ALA A 29 13.86 -14.89 20.87
C ALA A 29 14.81 -14.24 19.86
N ALA A 30 15.93 -14.89 19.54
CA ALA A 30 16.94 -14.35 18.64
C ALA A 30 16.37 -14.17 17.22
N ILE A 31 16.26 -12.91 16.76
CA ILE A 31 15.86 -12.56 15.40
C ILE A 31 17.12 -12.12 14.64
N ASN A 32 17.42 -12.83 13.56
CA ASN A 32 18.64 -12.66 12.77
C ASN A 32 18.34 -12.70 11.27
N PRO A 33 19.30 -12.31 10.38
CA PRO A 33 19.16 -12.42 8.92
C PRO A 33 18.94 -13.86 8.49
N GLY A 34 18.58 -14.81 9.06
CA GLY A 34 18.25 -16.19 8.65
C GLY A 34 16.85 -16.63 9.05
N ASN A 35 16.16 -15.83 9.89
CA ASN A 35 14.76 -16.04 10.25
C ASN A 35 13.88 -14.81 10.04
N SER A 36 14.44 -13.69 9.59
CA SER A 36 13.71 -12.52 9.16
C SER A 36 12.78 -12.85 7.97
N GLY A 37 11.54 -12.40 8.00
CA GLY A 37 10.48 -12.79 7.09
C GLY A 37 9.78 -14.11 7.46
N GLY A 38 10.31 -14.87 8.41
CA GLY A 38 9.70 -16.08 8.95
C GLY A 38 8.59 -15.78 9.96
N ALA A 39 7.78 -16.79 10.26
CA ALA A 39 6.69 -16.68 11.20
C ALA A 39 7.17 -16.66 12.67
N LEU A 40 6.57 -15.78 13.47
CA LEU A 40 6.56 -15.87 14.92
C LEU A 40 5.32 -16.67 15.34
N LEU A 41 5.51 -17.79 16.01
CA LEU A 41 4.44 -18.73 16.39
C LEU A 41 4.22 -18.70 17.91
N ASN A 42 2.98 -18.87 18.33
CA ASN A 42 2.64 -19.16 19.73
C ASN A 42 2.81 -20.67 20.04
N MET A 43 2.54 -21.05 21.28
CA MET A 43 2.65 -22.45 21.73
C MET A 43 1.61 -23.38 21.10
N GLN A 44 0.56 -22.86 20.47
CA GLN A 44 -0.46 -23.58 19.72
C GLN A 44 -0.11 -23.76 18.24
N GLY A 45 1.02 -23.17 17.81
CA GLY A 45 1.45 -23.18 16.41
C GLY A 45 0.74 -22.14 15.53
N GLU A 46 0.04 -21.18 16.12
CA GLU A 46 -0.60 -20.10 15.38
C GLU A 46 0.39 -18.98 15.11
N VAL A 47 0.31 -18.38 13.91
CA VAL A 47 1.14 -17.23 13.52
C VAL A 47 0.64 -15.98 14.23
N ILE A 48 1.48 -15.40 15.09
CA ILE A 48 1.18 -14.16 15.82
C ILE A 48 1.93 -12.95 15.24
N GLY A 49 2.95 -13.18 14.42
CA GLY A 49 3.72 -12.11 13.78
C GLY A 49 4.67 -12.59 12.70
N ILE A 50 5.31 -11.64 12.03
CA ILE A 50 6.35 -11.86 11.03
C ILE A 50 7.66 -11.26 11.56
N ASN A 51 8.69 -12.07 11.70
CA ASN A 51 9.99 -11.66 12.23
C ASN A 51 10.65 -10.60 11.34
N SER A 52 11.25 -9.57 11.93
CA SER A 52 11.93 -8.52 11.19
C SER A 52 13.29 -8.18 11.81
N ALA A 53 14.36 -8.53 11.11
CA ALA A 53 15.72 -8.17 11.50
C ALA A 53 16.05 -6.68 11.24
N LYS A 54 15.25 -5.96 10.41
CA LYS A 54 15.44 -4.53 10.12
C LYS A 54 15.37 -3.66 11.39
N TYR A 55 14.59 -4.08 12.36
CA TYR A 55 14.36 -3.33 13.59
C TYR A 55 15.25 -3.82 14.76
N ALA A 56 16.06 -4.86 14.54
CA ALA A 56 17.00 -5.32 15.55
C ALA A 56 18.14 -4.29 15.66
N ASP A 57 18.25 -3.63 16.81
CA ASP A 57 19.40 -2.79 17.11
C ASP A 57 20.61 -3.71 17.40
N SER A 58 21.63 -3.63 16.57
CA SER A 58 22.86 -4.41 16.71
C SER A 58 23.63 -4.11 18.00
N ALA A 59 23.28 -3.02 18.68
CA ALA A 59 23.91 -2.60 19.94
C ALA A 59 23.23 -3.23 21.18
N VAL A 60 22.08 -3.89 21.04
CA VAL A 60 21.33 -4.45 22.18
C VAL A 60 21.03 -5.93 21.94
N GLU A 61 21.83 -6.80 22.54
CA GLU A 61 21.56 -8.25 22.53
C GLU A 61 20.25 -8.57 23.27
N GLY A 62 19.49 -9.54 22.74
CA GLY A 62 18.28 -10.06 23.38
C GLY A 62 17.00 -9.27 23.09
N MET A 63 16.98 -8.39 22.09
CA MET A 63 15.75 -7.74 21.61
C MET A 63 15.51 -8.05 20.14
N GLY A 64 14.47 -8.85 19.88
CA GLY A 64 13.95 -9.11 18.54
C GLY A 64 12.61 -8.44 18.34
N TYR A 65 12.24 -8.18 17.09
CA TYR A 65 10.99 -7.55 16.76
C TYR A 65 10.24 -8.30 15.65
N ALA A 66 8.92 -8.32 15.77
CA ALA A 66 8.05 -8.90 14.75
C ALA A 66 6.87 -7.96 14.44
N ILE A 67 6.46 -7.95 13.19
CA ILE A 67 5.26 -7.25 12.74
C ILE A 67 4.05 -8.07 13.22
N PRO A 68 3.10 -7.50 13.97
CA PRO A 68 1.90 -8.22 14.39
C PRO A 68 1.11 -8.77 13.22
N ILE A 69 0.63 -10.01 13.30
CA ILE A 69 -0.15 -10.63 12.23
C ILE A 69 -1.43 -9.84 11.92
N SER A 70 -2.04 -9.22 12.92
CA SER A 70 -3.22 -8.36 12.75
C SER A 70 -3.00 -7.17 11.83
N LYS A 71 -1.74 -6.70 11.70
CA LYS A 71 -1.35 -5.65 10.74
C LYS A 71 -1.02 -6.21 9.36
N ALA A 72 -0.41 -7.40 9.32
CA ALA A 72 -0.04 -8.04 8.06
C ALA A 72 -1.23 -8.70 7.36
N GLN A 73 -2.23 -9.17 8.11
CA GLN A 73 -3.35 -9.94 7.59
C GLN A 73 -4.13 -9.23 6.47
N PRO A 74 -4.52 -7.95 6.57
CA PRO A 74 -5.22 -7.27 5.48
C PRO A 74 -4.38 -7.22 4.19
N ILE A 75 -3.07 -7.01 4.32
CA ILE A 75 -2.13 -6.98 3.19
C ILE A 75 -2.00 -8.38 2.58
N LEU A 76 -1.90 -9.42 3.41
CA LEU A 76 -1.83 -10.80 2.95
C LEU A 76 -3.11 -11.22 2.23
N GLU A 77 -4.27 -10.86 2.75
CA GLU A 77 -5.57 -11.14 2.11
C GLU A 77 -5.68 -10.43 0.75
N GLU A 78 -5.25 -9.17 0.66
CA GLU A 78 -5.19 -8.46 -0.62
C GLU A 78 -4.28 -9.18 -1.61
N LEU A 79 -3.06 -9.55 -1.19
CA LEU A 79 -2.09 -10.26 -2.03
C LEU A 79 -2.58 -11.65 -2.46
N MET A 80 -3.23 -12.39 -1.57
CA MET A 80 -3.77 -13.73 -1.86
C MET A 80 -4.96 -13.69 -2.83
N ASN A 81 -5.78 -12.67 -2.75
CA ASN A 81 -6.94 -12.47 -3.63
C ASN A 81 -6.58 -11.80 -4.95
N ARG A 82 -5.34 -11.29 -5.08
CA ARG A 82 -4.87 -10.62 -6.27
C ARG A 82 -4.77 -11.61 -7.44
N GLN A 83 -5.51 -11.34 -8.51
CA GLN A 83 -5.35 -12.07 -9.76
C GLN A 83 -3.97 -11.76 -10.35
N THR A 84 -3.20 -12.81 -10.66
CA THR A 84 -1.97 -12.66 -11.44
C THR A 84 -2.35 -12.25 -12.85
N ARG A 85 -1.88 -11.08 -13.28
CA ARG A 85 -2.11 -10.55 -14.62
C ARG A 85 -0.79 -10.48 -15.37
N ASP A 86 -0.80 -10.78 -16.64
CA ASP A 86 0.32 -10.53 -17.52
C ASP A 86 0.29 -9.07 -17.97
N LYS A 87 1.48 -8.51 -18.23
CA LYS A 87 1.57 -7.15 -18.73
C LYS A 87 0.99 -7.07 -20.14
N VAL A 88 0.09 -6.14 -20.36
CA VAL A 88 -0.58 -5.96 -21.65
C VAL A 88 0.38 -5.27 -22.64
N GLU A 89 0.37 -5.74 -23.90
CA GLU A 89 1.13 -5.08 -24.97
C GLU A 89 0.66 -3.64 -25.17
N SER A 90 1.59 -2.75 -25.51
CA SER A 90 1.37 -1.29 -25.57
C SER A 90 0.21 -0.86 -26.47
N GLU A 91 -0.09 -1.64 -27.53
CA GLU A 91 -1.20 -1.34 -28.46
C GLU A 91 -2.58 -1.53 -27.79
N ASN A 92 -2.68 -2.42 -26.83
CA ASN A 92 -3.92 -2.75 -26.12
C ASN A 92 -3.92 -2.22 -24.68
N ALA A 93 -2.87 -1.51 -24.26
CA ALA A 93 -2.72 -1.04 -22.91
C ALA A 93 -3.84 -0.07 -22.52
N ALA A 94 -4.33 -0.23 -21.31
CA ALA A 94 -5.36 0.64 -20.74
C ALA A 94 -4.88 2.06 -20.56
N TYR A 95 -5.78 3.00 -20.75
CA TYR A 95 -5.56 4.42 -20.52
C TYR A 95 -6.70 5.02 -19.68
N LEU A 96 -6.34 5.62 -18.57
CA LEU A 96 -7.29 6.27 -17.68
C LEU A 96 -7.64 7.69 -18.13
N GLY A 97 -6.65 8.40 -18.69
CA GLY A 97 -6.80 9.76 -19.19
C GLY A 97 -6.76 10.81 -18.09
N VAL A 98 -5.84 10.64 -17.16
CA VAL A 98 -5.51 11.60 -16.11
C VAL A 98 -4.04 11.98 -16.20
N VAL A 99 -3.72 13.21 -15.83
CA VAL A 99 -2.35 13.64 -15.53
C VAL A 99 -2.23 13.73 -14.03
N THR A 100 -1.32 12.97 -13.46
CA THR A 100 -1.12 12.88 -12.01
C THR A 100 0.27 13.38 -11.60
N ALA A 101 0.40 13.74 -10.34
CA ALA A 101 1.67 14.01 -9.65
C ALA A 101 1.71 13.32 -8.31
N ASP A 102 2.91 13.17 -7.79
CA ASP A 102 3.12 12.76 -6.40
C ASP A 102 2.88 13.94 -5.46
N LEU A 103 2.36 13.64 -4.28
CA LEU A 103 2.23 14.62 -3.19
C LEU A 103 3.55 14.68 -2.42
N SER A 104 3.99 15.88 -2.07
CA SER A 104 5.14 16.00 -1.18
C SER A 104 4.76 15.63 0.26
N THR A 105 5.74 15.13 1.02
CA THR A 105 5.54 14.78 2.43
C THR A 105 5.02 15.97 3.25
N GLU A 106 5.48 17.18 2.92
CA GLU A 106 5.05 18.41 3.58
C GLU A 106 3.57 18.72 3.27
N ALA A 107 3.12 18.51 2.03
CA ALA A 107 1.73 18.71 1.66
C ALA A 107 0.80 17.70 2.35
N ILE A 108 1.21 16.43 2.40
CA ILE A 108 0.48 15.37 3.11
C ILE A 108 0.29 15.76 4.58
N GLN A 109 1.37 16.18 5.27
CA GLN A 109 1.32 16.53 6.70
C GLN A 109 0.57 17.84 6.97
N MET A 110 0.74 18.85 6.10
CA MET A 110 0.16 20.18 6.32
C MET A 110 -1.35 20.21 6.07
N TYR A 111 -1.83 19.43 5.13
CA TYR A 111 -3.23 19.44 4.69
C TYR A 111 -3.98 18.14 5.03
N ASP A 112 -3.38 17.25 5.81
CA ASP A 112 -3.93 15.91 6.16
C ASP A 112 -4.41 15.14 4.92
N MET A 113 -3.59 15.19 3.85
CA MET A 113 -3.90 14.55 2.57
C MET A 113 -3.57 13.06 2.64
N PRO A 114 -4.40 12.16 2.09
CA PRO A 114 -4.02 10.75 1.95
C PRO A 114 -2.91 10.57 0.92
N GLU A 115 -2.07 9.55 1.10
CA GLU A 115 -1.13 9.13 0.07
C GLU A 115 -1.87 8.65 -1.18
N GLY A 116 -1.29 8.89 -2.35
CA GLY A 116 -1.88 8.49 -3.62
C GLY A 116 -1.43 9.34 -4.81
N ALA A 117 -2.01 9.07 -5.96
CA ALA A 117 -1.74 9.84 -7.19
C ALA A 117 -2.67 11.05 -7.28
N PHE A 118 -2.13 12.26 -7.11
CA PHE A 118 -2.88 13.51 -7.18
C PHE A 118 -3.24 13.88 -8.62
N VAL A 119 -4.53 14.08 -8.91
CA VAL A 119 -5.03 14.41 -10.25
C VAL A 119 -4.89 15.90 -10.54
N ILE A 120 -3.90 16.25 -11.35
CA ILE A 120 -3.68 17.64 -11.82
C ILE A 120 -4.69 18.02 -12.90
N ARG A 121 -4.98 17.07 -13.81
CA ARG A 121 -5.84 17.28 -14.95
C ARG A 121 -6.50 15.98 -15.38
N VAL A 122 -7.74 16.09 -15.79
CA VAL A 122 -8.50 15.02 -16.47
C VAL A 122 -8.68 15.41 -17.94
N GLU A 123 -8.35 14.48 -18.84
CA GLU A 123 -8.51 14.72 -20.27
C GLU A 123 -9.98 14.67 -20.69
N LYS A 124 -10.36 15.55 -21.62
CA LYS A 124 -11.73 15.56 -22.13
C LYS A 124 -12.06 14.23 -22.81
N ASN A 125 -13.27 13.73 -22.55
CA ASN A 125 -13.80 12.48 -23.12
C ASN A 125 -12.99 11.21 -22.74
N SER A 126 -12.03 11.30 -21.82
CA SER A 126 -11.29 10.14 -21.30
C SER A 126 -12.17 9.22 -20.45
N ALA A 127 -11.66 8.03 -20.16
CA ALA A 127 -12.28 7.09 -19.24
C ALA A 127 -12.56 7.72 -17.87
N ALA A 128 -11.56 8.38 -17.29
CA ALA A 128 -11.67 9.11 -16.03
C ALA A 128 -12.71 10.21 -16.06
N GLY A 129 -12.72 11.03 -17.13
CA GLY A 129 -13.66 12.13 -17.27
C GLY A 129 -15.11 11.67 -17.40
N LYS A 130 -15.35 10.60 -18.18
CA LYS A 130 -16.69 9.99 -18.32
C LYS A 130 -17.17 9.36 -17.01
N ALA A 131 -16.27 8.80 -16.23
CA ALA A 131 -16.58 8.17 -14.95
C ALA A 131 -16.81 9.19 -13.81
N GLY A 132 -16.36 10.44 -13.96
CA GLY A 132 -16.56 11.50 -12.96
C GLY A 132 -15.37 11.72 -12.01
N ILE A 133 -14.18 11.24 -12.38
CA ILE A 133 -12.92 11.65 -11.74
C ILE A 133 -12.68 13.12 -12.07
N GLN A 134 -12.20 13.90 -11.11
CA GLN A 134 -12.05 15.34 -11.24
C GLN A 134 -10.62 15.78 -10.91
N LYS A 135 -10.23 16.96 -11.39
CA LYS A 135 -9.03 17.65 -10.94
C LYS A 135 -9.12 17.88 -9.43
N GLY A 136 -8.04 17.57 -8.71
CA GLY A 136 -7.96 17.70 -7.25
C GLY A 136 -8.32 16.42 -6.51
N ASP A 137 -8.81 15.38 -7.17
CA ASP A 137 -8.93 14.04 -6.58
C ASP A 137 -7.55 13.46 -6.30
N ILE A 138 -7.46 12.62 -5.28
CA ILE A 138 -6.29 11.78 -5.01
C ILE A 138 -6.72 10.33 -5.24
N ILE A 139 -6.13 9.66 -6.23
CA ILE A 139 -6.39 8.23 -6.47
C ILE A 139 -5.64 7.44 -5.42
N VAL A 140 -6.36 6.80 -4.52
CA VAL A 140 -5.82 6.04 -3.38
C VAL A 140 -5.90 4.52 -3.57
N SER A 141 -6.78 4.06 -4.49
CA SER A 141 -6.87 2.65 -4.86
C SER A 141 -7.29 2.48 -6.31
N PHE A 142 -6.77 1.43 -6.95
CA PHE A 142 -7.07 1.02 -8.32
C PHE A 142 -7.31 -0.50 -8.35
N ASP A 143 -8.51 -0.93 -8.69
CA ASP A 143 -8.96 -2.33 -8.71
C ASP A 143 -8.61 -3.08 -7.41
N GLY A 144 -8.97 -2.49 -6.26
CA GLY A 144 -8.70 -3.04 -4.94
C GLY A 144 -7.25 -2.92 -4.46
N GLN A 145 -6.33 -2.39 -5.28
CA GLN A 145 -4.92 -2.23 -4.95
C GLN A 145 -4.62 -0.80 -4.50
N THR A 146 -3.98 -0.64 -3.36
CA THR A 146 -3.54 0.68 -2.86
C THR A 146 -2.63 1.35 -3.88
N VAL A 147 -2.82 2.65 -4.10
CA VAL A 147 -1.98 3.49 -4.97
C VAL A 147 -1.17 4.43 -4.10
N SER A 148 0.15 4.28 -4.13
CA SER A 148 1.09 5.10 -3.34
C SER A 148 1.52 6.39 -4.05
N GLY A 149 1.34 6.49 -5.37
CA GLY A 149 1.73 7.65 -6.16
C GLY A 149 1.53 7.45 -7.65
N LYS A 150 2.04 8.43 -8.43
CA LYS A 150 1.90 8.45 -9.88
C LYS A 150 2.50 7.21 -10.56
N ASP A 151 3.75 6.89 -10.26
CA ASP A 151 4.47 5.79 -10.94
C ASP A 151 3.87 4.43 -10.59
N ASP A 152 3.32 4.29 -9.38
CA ASP A 152 2.62 3.09 -8.94
C ASP A 152 1.30 2.91 -9.70
N LEU A 153 0.51 3.98 -9.88
CA LEU A 153 -0.70 3.93 -10.70
C LEU A 153 -0.39 3.55 -12.16
N GLU A 154 0.64 4.15 -12.75
CA GLU A 154 1.07 3.85 -14.13
C GLU A 154 1.53 2.37 -14.25
N SER A 155 2.25 1.88 -13.24
CA SER A 155 2.70 0.49 -13.18
C SER A 155 1.53 -0.49 -13.11
N LYS A 156 0.50 -0.17 -12.34
CA LYS A 156 -0.72 -0.99 -12.23
C LYS A 156 -1.52 -1.00 -13.54
N LEU A 157 -1.72 0.17 -14.16
CA LEU A 157 -2.42 0.29 -15.44
C LEU A 157 -1.80 -0.55 -16.56
N ALA A 158 -0.50 -0.82 -16.52
CA ALA A 158 0.20 -1.62 -17.53
C ALA A 158 -0.27 -3.09 -17.60
N TYR A 159 -1.02 -3.57 -16.62
CA TYR A 159 -1.57 -4.93 -16.55
C TYR A 159 -3.05 -5.01 -16.93
N TYR A 160 -3.62 -3.94 -17.45
CA TYR A 160 -5.03 -3.87 -17.84
C TYR A 160 -5.15 -3.52 -19.32
N ALA A 161 -6.17 -4.11 -19.95
CA ALA A 161 -6.49 -3.82 -21.34
C ALA A 161 -7.53 -2.70 -21.45
N SER A 162 -7.53 -2.02 -22.57
CA SER A 162 -8.62 -1.11 -22.95
C SER A 162 -9.95 -1.85 -22.98
N GLY A 163 -11.00 -1.24 -22.44
CA GLY A 163 -12.35 -1.81 -22.33
C GLY A 163 -12.61 -2.57 -21.03
N GLU A 164 -11.59 -2.88 -20.21
CA GLU A 164 -11.82 -3.44 -18.88
C GLU A 164 -12.49 -2.40 -17.97
N THR A 165 -13.36 -2.87 -17.08
CA THR A 165 -14.01 -2.03 -16.08
C THR A 165 -13.43 -2.37 -14.71
N VAL A 166 -12.97 -1.34 -14.01
CA VAL A 166 -12.30 -1.44 -12.70
C VAL A 166 -12.88 -0.42 -11.73
N ASP A 167 -12.77 -0.70 -10.45
CA ASP A 167 -13.12 0.26 -9.40
C ASP A 167 -11.90 1.10 -9.02
N VAL A 168 -12.06 2.42 -9.08
CA VAL A 168 -11.06 3.41 -8.68
C VAL A 168 -11.58 4.13 -7.44
N VAL A 169 -10.83 4.07 -6.34
CA VAL A 169 -11.16 4.84 -5.15
C VAL A 169 -10.38 6.14 -5.20
N VAL A 170 -11.14 7.24 -5.19
CA VAL A 170 -10.57 8.59 -5.09
C VAL A 170 -10.89 9.20 -3.74
N SER A 171 -9.96 9.94 -3.21
CA SER A 171 -10.17 10.79 -2.05
C SER A 171 -10.34 12.22 -2.54
N ARG A 172 -11.52 12.79 -2.30
CA ARG A 172 -11.93 14.12 -2.77
C ARG A 172 -12.10 15.07 -1.60
N ALA A 173 -11.54 16.26 -1.70
CA ALA A 173 -11.76 17.31 -0.71
C ALA A 173 -13.23 17.74 -0.68
N ASP A 174 -13.85 17.68 0.48
CA ASP A 174 -15.23 18.12 0.73
C ASP A 174 -15.27 18.81 2.11
N ASN A 175 -15.62 20.10 2.12
CA ASN A 175 -15.72 20.93 3.34
C ASN A 175 -14.48 20.91 4.26
N GLY A 176 -13.27 20.73 3.68
CA GLY A 176 -12.00 20.70 4.43
C GLY A 176 -11.55 19.33 4.90
N GLU A 177 -12.31 18.28 4.60
CA GLU A 177 -11.96 16.90 4.84
C GLU A 177 -11.81 16.13 3.53
N TYR A 178 -11.07 15.01 3.56
CA TYR A 178 -10.93 14.12 2.41
C TYR A 178 -11.90 12.95 2.53
N VAL A 179 -12.87 12.87 1.61
CA VAL A 179 -13.89 11.81 1.58
C VAL A 179 -13.59 10.83 0.45
N GLN A 180 -13.54 9.55 0.76
CA GLN A 180 -13.33 8.50 -0.23
C GLN A 180 -14.61 8.21 -1.02
N LYS A 181 -14.45 8.07 -2.34
CA LYS A 181 -15.52 7.71 -3.29
C LYS A 181 -15.02 6.62 -4.21
N THR A 182 -15.77 5.53 -4.30
CA THR A 182 -15.51 4.47 -5.29
C THR A 182 -16.18 4.83 -6.59
N ILE A 183 -15.45 4.81 -7.68
CA ILE A 183 -15.90 5.16 -9.03
C ILE A 183 -15.58 3.99 -9.95
N SER A 184 -16.58 3.40 -10.56
CA SER A 184 -16.39 2.35 -11.57
C SER A 184 -16.01 2.99 -12.91
N VAL A 185 -14.88 2.58 -13.48
CA VAL A 185 -14.27 3.19 -14.67
C VAL A 185 -14.06 2.12 -15.74
N THR A 186 -14.64 2.32 -16.92
CA THR A 186 -14.27 1.53 -18.10
C THR A 186 -13.07 2.17 -18.78
N LEU A 187 -11.93 1.46 -18.74
CA LEU A 187 -10.65 1.95 -19.24
C LEU A 187 -10.66 2.16 -20.77
N GLY A 188 -10.06 3.23 -21.21
CA GLY A 188 -9.89 3.55 -22.63
C GLY A 188 -8.57 3.08 -23.21
N SER A 189 -8.33 3.41 -24.48
CA SER A 189 -7.03 3.28 -25.15
C SER A 189 -6.36 4.66 -25.26
N LYS A 190 -5.05 4.66 -25.27
CA LYS A 190 -4.28 5.86 -25.63
C LYS A 190 -4.31 5.98 -27.17
N ASN A 191 -5.11 6.91 -27.70
CA ASN A 191 -5.11 7.24 -29.13
C ASN A 191 -3.85 8.02 -29.52
#